data_c5e1a66ecccdc9ff70d32742eb6a687d
#
_entry.id   c5e1a66ecccdc9ff70d32742eb6a687d
#
_cell.length_a   1.000
_cell.length_b   1.000
_cell.length_c   1.000
_cell.angle_alpha   90.00
_cell.angle_beta   90.00
_cell.angle_gamma   90.00
#
_symmetry.space_group_name_H-M   'P 1'
#
loop_
_entity.id
_entity.type
_entity.pdbx_description
1 polymer ?
#
loop_
_entity_poly.entity_id
_entity_poly.type
_entity_poly.pdbx_seq_one_letter_code
_entity_poly.pdbx_strand_id
1 'polypeptide(L)'
;MNKQINADRWQFAPVPAFLTAVLCLLAAPLPSAGQYRPIDLPESLTFAEPTAAYDPRDPQRKLGDFQAGISVDVVQDAPGQSRWLVSYKRYGRPDVQGLIETPDLSAVHPEAYQRVRAGIEDFPLLQTLLEAPEPWPARPKEQANRIFDGEDNYITASGTGEAADILAAKEPEAFWGIQPLSATVRYTDPGNPSVLVEVWNKGDAHRSRVRPARDRLRIREKLQEIQDAFPTQIKDPAPRLSITAIKIQEEVFLLPNDLRVSLRYKPGEYLLLRFQSIRRLQDNKPPAYDPDSFSRRIAAAVKTGEGGHRYIGSIPMIDQGKKGYCAAATLARVLQFYGYPIDMHAMADLAETEGRDGTLRDEIIRAMRRICTSTPFKLREVKDPDPGLLREKIEKGIPLIWFVPGHARLLIGMHPERNEIVFSDTWGPEYQYQIGDWVYFANYNREIWTLLPEGHK
;
A
#
# COMPACT_ATOMS: atom_id res chain seq x y z
N MET A 1 16.17 23.16 29.33
CA MET A 1 14.83 23.62 29.76
C MET A 1 13.86 23.21 28.67
N ASN A 2 13.16 22.11 28.89
CA ASN A 2 12.17 21.57 27.94
C ASN A 2 10.87 22.35 28.08
N LYS A 3 10.47 23.09 27.06
CA LYS A 3 9.11 23.62 26.96
C LYS A 3 8.28 22.60 26.19
N GLN A 4 7.46 21.86 26.94
CA GLN A 4 6.31 21.15 26.38
C GLN A 4 5.30 22.18 25.90
N ILE A 5 4.92 22.09 24.63
CA ILE A 5 3.80 22.86 24.06
C ILE A 5 2.55 22.04 24.30
N ASN A 6 1.67 22.54 25.18
CA ASN A 6 0.35 22.00 25.46
C ASN A 6 -0.54 22.10 24.22
N ALA A 7 -1.21 21.00 23.90
CA ALA A 7 -2.29 20.97 22.93
C ALA A 7 -3.58 21.49 23.59
N ASP A 8 -3.91 22.75 23.36
CA ASP A 8 -5.18 23.33 23.82
C ASP A 8 -6.29 23.20 22.78
N ARG A 9 -7.31 22.56 23.22
CA ARG A 9 -8.71 22.43 22.81
C ARG A 9 -9.24 23.49 21.85
N TRP A 10 -9.73 23.04 20.72
CA TRP A 10 -10.69 23.76 19.91
C TRP A 10 -12.12 23.35 20.32
N GLN A 11 -12.85 24.29 20.90
CA GLN A 11 -14.29 24.18 21.12
C GLN A 11 -15.00 24.62 19.83
N PHE A 12 -15.76 23.74 19.22
CA PHE A 12 -16.71 24.12 18.18
C PHE A 12 -18.06 24.49 18.80
N ALA A 13 -18.57 25.64 18.38
CA ALA A 13 -19.91 26.10 18.69
C ALA A 13 -20.97 25.26 17.91
N PRO A 14 -22.17 25.06 18.48
CA PRO A 14 -23.20 24.25 17.83
C PRO A 14 -23.89 25.02 16.69
N VAL A 15 -24.03 24.37 15.54
CA VAL A 15 -24.87 24.81 14.43
C VAL A 15 -26.29 24.28 14.65
N PRO A 16 -27.35 25.09 14.43
CA PRO A 16 -28.70 24.70 14.74
C PRO A 16 -29.31 23.69 13.78
N ALA A 17 -30.11 22.81 14.34
CA ALA A 17 -30.92 21.82 13.63
C ALA A 17 -31.97 22.47 12.72
N PHE A 18 -32.04 22.05 11.46
CA PHE A 18 -33.25 22.24 10.65
C PHE A 18 -33.52 21.03 9.74
N LEU A 19 -34.74 20.59 9.86
CA LEU A 19 -35.59 19.79 8.98
C LEU A 19 -35.22 18.35 8.66
N THR A 20 -35.96 17.52 9.34
CA THR A 20 -36.38 16.16 8.98
C THR A 20 -37.12 16.18 7.64
N ALA A 21 -36.59 15.48 6.63
CA ALA A 21 -37.34 15.02 5.47
C ALA A 21 -37.28 13.50 5.40
N VAL A 22 -38.42 12.92 5.69
CA VAL A 22 -38.71 11.48 5.52
C VAL A 22 -38.62 11.15 4.05
N LEU A 23 -37.72 10.27 3.67
CA LEU A 23 -37.82 9.49 2.43
C LEU A 23 -37.62 8.01 2.78
N CYS A 24 -38.75 7.32 2.88
CA CYS A 24 -38.78 5.86 2.79
C CYS A 24 -38.31 5.47 1.41
N LEU A 25 -37.04 5.09 1.26
CA LEU A 25 -36.57 4.33 0.12
C LEU A 25 -36.42 2.88 0.54
N LEU A 26 -37.24 2.07 -0.13
CA LEU A 26 -37.31 0.62 -0.09
C LEU A 26 -35.93 0.01 0.12
N ALA A 27 -35.78 -0.72 1.21
CA ALA A 27 -34.65 -1.58 1.45
C ALA A 27 -34.61 -2.66 0.36
N ALA A 28 -33.76 -2.46 -0.64
CA ALA A 28 -33.31 -3.58 -1.45
C ALA A 28 -32.55 -4.51 -0.49
N PRO A 29 -32.77 -5.83 -0.54
CA PRO A 29 -31.98 -6.75 0.24
C PRO A 29 -30.51 -6.55 -0.14
N LEU A 30 -29.66 -6.34 0.86
CA LEU A 30 -28.20 -6.35 0.69
C LEU A 30 -27.85 -7.67 -0.02
N PRO A 31 -27.03 -7.63 -1.08
CA PRO A 31 -26.56 -8.86 -1.67
C PRO A 31 -25.82 -9.65 -0.58
N SER A 32 -26.27 -10.86 -0.33
CA SER A 32 -25.61 -11.83 0.54
C SER A 32 -24.12 -11.90 0.23
N ALA A 33 -23.33 -12.05 1.27
CA ALA A 33 -21.86 -12.18 1.34
C ALA A 33 -21.25 -12.61 0.01
N GLY A 34 -20.27 -11.82 -0.48
CA GLY A 34 -19.71 -11.86 -1.82
C GLY A 34 -19.48 -13.27 -2.34
N GLN A 35 -20.21 -13.61 -3.40
CA GLN A 35 -19.93 -14.79 -4.16
C GLN A 35 -18.60 -14.57 -4.90
N TYR A 36 -17.56 -15.25 -4.46
CA TYR A 36 -16.31 -15.34 -5.18
C TYR A 36 -16.56 -15.92 -6.56
N ARG A 37 -16.13 -15.26 -7.61
CA ARG A 37 -16.20 -15.77 -8.97
C ARG A 37 -14.93 -16.58 -9.26
N PRO A 38 -15.05 -17.89 -9.52
CA PRO A 38 -13.93 -18.63 -10.10
C PRO A 38 -13.72 -18.12 -11.53
N ILE A 39 -12.49 -17.93 -11.92
CA ILE A 39 -12.12 -17.38 -13.22
C ILE A 39 -11.62 -18.45 -14.17
N ASP A 40 -11.07 -19.54 -13.68
CA ASP A 40 -10.99 -20.76 -14.46
C ASP A 40 -12.26 -21.56 -14.19
N LEU A 41 -13.14 -21.49 -15.16
CA LEU A 41 -14.32 -22.32 -15.17
C LEU A 41 -13.87 -23.78 -15.21
N PRO A 42 -14.40 -24.66 -14.34
CA PRO A 42 -14.12 -26.08 -14.49
C PRO A 42 -14.52 -26.50 -15.90
N GLU A 43 -13.73 -27.36 -16.55
CA GLU A 43 -14.07 -27.83 -17.90
C GLU A 43 -15.46 -28.48 -17.94
N SER A 44 -15.86 -29.11 -16.84
CA SER A 44 -17.16 -29.70 -16.65
C SER A 44 -17.67 -29.59 -15.22
N LEU A 45 -18.98 -29.59 -15.06
CA LEU A 45 -19.68 -29.54 -13.77
C LEU A 45 -20.72 -30.66 -13.71
N THR A 46 -20.74 -31.40 -12.59
CA THR A 46 -21.80 -32.40 -12.33
C THR A 46 -22.70 -31.87 -11.22
N PHE A 47 -24.00 -31.78 -11.48
CA PHE A 47 -24.94 -31.27 -10.50
C PHE A 47 -25.22 -32.32 -9.43
N ALA A 48 -25.06 -31.94 -8.16
CA ALA A 48 -25.46 -32.76 -7.01
C ALA A 48 -27.00 -32.74 -6.81
N GLU A 49 -27.61 -31.62 -7.16
CA GLU A 49 -29.07 -31.37 -7.06
C GLU A 49 -29.63 -30.81 -8.37
N PRO A 50 -30.97 -30.86 -8.58
CA PRO A 50 -31.57 -30.22 -9.74
C PRO A 50 -31.27 -28.73 -9.81
N THR A 51 -30.67 -28.29 -10.90
CA THR A 51 -30.17 -26.91 -11.05
C THR A 51 -30.93 -26.18 -12.16
N ALA A 52 -31.51 -25.03 -11.86
CA ALA A 52 -32.27 -24.23 -12.81
C ALA A 52 -31.39 -23.72 -13.96
N ALA A 53 -31.90 -23.92 -15.19
CA ALA A 53 -31.26 -23.40 -16.39
C ALA A 53 -32.11 -22.29 -17.01
N TYR A 54 -31.46 -21.21 -17.48
CA TYR A 54 -32.09 -20.05 -18.08
C TYR A 54 -31.61 -19.85 -19.53
N ASP A 55 -32.44 -19.17 -20.33
CA ASP A 55 -32.13 -18.91 -21.73
C ASP A 55 -30.92 -17.93 -21.84
N PRO A 56 -29.87 -18.29 -22.58
CA PRO A 56 -28.74 -17.37 -22.78
C PRO A 56 -29.11 -16.06 -23.49
N ARG A 57 -30.22 -16.06 -24.25
CA ARG A 57 -30.71 -14.88 -24.97
C ARG A 57 -31.70 -14.03 -24.16
N ASP A 58 -32.35 -14.66 -23.18
CA ASP A 58 -33.27 -14.02 -22.25
C ASP A 58 -33.05 -14.57 -20.84
N PRO A 59 -32.13 -13.97 -20.08
CA PRO A 59 -31.74 -14.49 -18.76
C PRO A 59 -32.85 -14.56 -17.72
N GLN A 60 -33.99 -13.93 -17.97
CA GLN A 60 -35.18 -14.05 -17.11
C GLN A 60 -36.04 -15.27 -17.42
N ARG A 61 -35.85 -15.87 -18.60
CA ARG A 61 -36.64 -17.02 -19.06
C ARG A 61 -35.99 -18.30 -18.58
N LYS A 62 -36.67 -19.00 -17.66
CA LYS A 62 -36.27 -20.35 -17.23
C LYS A 62 -36.56 -21.36 -18.35
N LEU A 63 -35.57 -22.16 -18.72
CA LEU A 63 -35.67 -23.25 -19.71
C LEU A 63 -36.10 -24.55 -19.06
N GLY A 64 -35.79 -24.78 -17.81
CA GLY A 64 -36.04 -25.99 -17.05
C GLY A 64 -34.97 -26.21 -15.98
N ASP A 65 -34.88 -27.46 -15.50
CA ASP A 65 -33.86 -27.84 -14.53
C ASP A 65 -32.98 -28.95 -15.09
N PHE A 66 -31.65 -28.81 -14.98
CA PHE A 66 -30.75 -29.95 -15.12
C PHE A 66 -30.96 -30.87 -13.91
N GLN A 67 -31.14 -32.16 -14.17
CA GLN A 67 -31.34 -33.13 -13.09
C GLN A 67 -30.03 -33.42 -12.35
N ALA A 68 -30.12 -33.84 -11.08
CA ALA A 68 -28.98 -34.32 -10.33
C ALA A 68 -28.22 -35.43 -11.06
N GLY A 69 -26.90 -35.45 -11.00
CA GLY A 69 -26.06 -36.42 -11.72
C GLY A 69 -25.75 -36.06 -13.17
N ILE A 70 -26.36 -35.01 -13.74
CA ILE A 70 -26.02 -34.54 -15.10
C ILE A 70 -24.72 -33.76 -15.05
N SER A 71 -23.80 -34.11 -15.98
CA SER A 71 -22.59 -33.35 -16.24
C SER A 71 -22.77 -32.43 -17.44
N VAL A 72 -22.30 -31.20 -17.34
CA VAL A 72 -22.31 -30.16 -18.37
C VAL A 72 -20.92 -29.63 -18.59
N ASP A 73 -20.57 -29.24 -19.81
CA ASP A 73 -19.37 -28.50 -20.10
C ASP A 73 -19.60 -27.03 -19.74
N VAL A 74 -18.67 -26.39 -19.05
CA VAL A 74 -18.74 -24.96 -18.74
C VAL A 74 -18.11 -24.20 -19.89
N VAL A 75 -18.89 -23.36 -20.56
CA VAL A 75 -18.46 -22.68 -21.79
C VAL A 75 -17.92 -21.28 -21.52
N GLN A 76 -18.59 -20.51 -20.66
CA GLN A 76 -18.26 -19.13 -20.42
C GLN A 76 -18.88 -18.59 -19.13
N ASP A 77 -18.19 -17.68 -18.45
CA ASP A 77 -18.80 -16.77 -17.48
C ASP A 77 -19.58 -15.68 -18.24
N ALA A 78 -20.83 -15.43 -17.86
CA ALA A 78 -21.61 -14.37 -18.48
C ALA A 78 -21.20 -13.02 -17.85
N PRO A 79 -20.55 -12.12 -18.61
CA PRO A 79 -20.05 -10.85 -18.06
C PRO A 79 -21.17 -10.03 -17.42
N GLY A 80 -20.95 -9.64 -16.16
CA GLY A 80 -21.91 -8.80 -15.41
C GLY A 80 -23.12 -9.54 -14.83
N GLN A 81 -23.20 -10.85 -14.97
CA GLN A 81 -24.25 -11.70 -14.39
C GLN A 81 -23.62 -12.74 -13.48
N SER A 82 -24.25 -13.04 -12.34
CA SER A 82 -23.86 -14.16 -11.46
C SER A 82 -24.29 -15.49 -12.05
N ARG A 83 -23.96 -15.75 -13.32
CA ARG A 83 -24.40 -16.94 -14.06
C ARG A 83 -23.32 -17.46 -14.99
N TRP A 84 -23.28 -18.77 -15.14
CA TRP A 84 -22.40 -19.45 -16.07
C TRP A 84 -23.17 -19.93 -17.29
N LEU A 85 -22.56 -19.80 -18.48
CA LEU A 85 -23.02 -20.46 -19.66
C LEU A 85 -22.50 -21.90 -19.66
N VAL A 86 -23.41 -22.87 -19.65
CA VAL A 86 -23.10 -24.30 -19.70
C VAL A 86 -23.64 -24.92 -20.94
N SER A 87 -23.00 -25.99 -21.42
CA SER A 87 -23.45 -26.79 -22.57
C SER A 87 -23.63 -28.25 -22.16
N TYR A 88 -24.82 -28.77 -22.39
CA TYR A 88 -25.13 -30.16 -22.17
C TYR A 88 -25.12 -30.93 -23.51
N LYS A 89 -24.17 -31.86 -23.63
CA LYS A 89 -24.03 -32.73 -24.80
C LYS A 89 -25.14 -33.78 -24.82
N ARG A 90 -25.87 -33.86 -25.94
CA ARG A 90 -26.90 -34.89 -26.17
C ARG A 90 -26.47 -35.76 -27.35
N TYR A 91 -26.37 -37.06 -27.11
CA TYR A 91 -26.00 -37.98 -28.15
C TYR A 91 -26.99 -37.92 -29.34
N GLY A 92 -26.46 -37.63 -30.55
CA GLY A 92 -27.26 -37.57 -31.78
C GLY A 92 -28.21 -36.35 -31.88
N ARG A 93 -28.09 -35.33 -31.01
CA ARG A 93 -28.89 -34.10 -31.05
C ARG A 93 -28.00 -32.88 -30.79
N PRO A 94 -28.45 -31.68 -31.22
CA PRO A 94 -27.72 -30.46 -30.86
C PRO A 94 -27.55 -30.30 -29.35
N ASP A 95 -26.42 -29.78 -28.93
CA ASP A 95 -26.17 -29.45 -27.55
C ASP A 95 -27.17 -28.43 -27.03
N VAL A 96 -27.52 -28.54 -25.75
CA VAL A 96 -28.39 -27.58 -25.07
C VAL A 96 -27.51 -26.63 -24.29
N GLN A 97 -27.58 -25.37 -24.62
CA GLN A 97 -26.93 -24.32 -23.83
C GLN A 97 -27.93 -23.69 -22.87
N GLY A 98 -27.49 -23.38 -21.68
CA GLY A 98 -28.28 -22.71 -20.66
C GLY A 98 -27.39 -21.88 -19.73
N LEU A 99 -27.95 -20.82 -19.17
CA LEU A 99 -27.33 -20.10 -18.07
C LEU A 99 -27.73 -20.78 -16.76
N ILE A 100 -26.78 -21.08 -15.93
CA ILE A 100 -27.02 -21.53 -14.54
C ILE A 100 -26.55 -20.44 -13.60
N GLU A 101 -27.13 -20.33 -12.43
CA GLU A 101 -26.58 -19.51 -11.37
C GLU A 101 -25.18 -20.05 -11.01
N THR A 102 -24.23 -19.15 -10.73
CA THR A 102 -22.89 -19.56 -10.37
C THR A 102 -22.97 -20.56 -9.22
N PRO A 103 -22.51 -21.82 -9.41
CA PRO A 103 -22.63 -22.83 -8.39
C PRO A 103 -21.89 -22.39 -7.12
N ASP A 104 -22.44 -22.74 -5.98
CA ASP A 104 -21.70 -22.63 -4.73
C ASP A 104 -20.53 -23.64 -4.78
N LEU A 105 -19.30 -23.11 -4.87
CA LEU A 105 -18.09 -23.93 -4.92
C LEU A 105 -17.95 -24.83 -3.69
N SER A 106 -18.57 -24.45 -2.57
CA SER A 106 -18.63 -25.29 -1.37
C SER A 106 -19.33 -26.62 -1.62
N ALA A 107 -20.26 -26.66 -2.56
CA ALA A 107 -20.97 -27.89 -2.95
C ALA A 107 -20.17 -28.76 -3.92
N VAL A 108 -19.28 -28.18 -4.72
CA VAL A 108 -18.48 -28.90 -5.75
C VAL A 108 -17.20 -29.52 -5.16
N HIS A 109 -16.53 -28.82 -4.25
CA HIS A 109 -15.31 -29.27 -3.56
C HIS A 109 -15.32 -28.89 -2.08
N PRO A 110 -16.20 -29.48 -1.28
CA PRO A 110 -16.47 -29.02 0.08
C PRO A 110 -15.23 -29.03 1.00
N GLU A 111 -14.38 -30.05 0.90
CA GLU A 111 -13.19 -30.14 1.75
C GLU A 111 -12.10 -29.12 1.35
N ALA A 112 -11.89 -28.92 0.05
CA ALA A 112 -10.92 -27.94 -0.45
C ALA A 112 -11.40 -26.51 -0.11
N TYR A 113 -12.66 -26.21 -0.35
CA TYR A 113 -13.27 -24.93 -0.01
C TYR A 113 -13.21 -24.64 1.49
N GLN A 114 -13.53 -25.61 2.35
CA GLN A 114 -13.45 -25.42 3.80
C GLN A 114 -12.03 -25.18 4.29
N ARG A 115 -11.02 -25.85 3.70
CA ARG A 115 -9.62 -25.58 4.02
C ARG A 115 -9.19 -24.19 3.64
N VAL A 116 -9.56 -23.73 2.44
CA VAL A 116 -9.25 -22.38 1.95
C VAL A 116 -9.95 -21.33 2.80
N ARG A 117 -11.24 -21.53 3.09
CA ARG A 117 -12.02 -20.66 3.96
C ARG A 117 -11.42 -20.54 5.34
N ALA A 118 -11.09 -21.65 5.99
CA ALA A 118 -10.40 -21.65 7.28
C ALA A 118 -9.04 -20.94 7.20
N GLY A 119 -8.31 -21.10 6.08
CA GLY A 119 -7.07 -20.36 5.84
C GLY A 119 -7.26 -18.85 5.73
N ILE A 120 -8.36 -18.39 5.13
CA ILE A 120 -8.71 -16.95 5.06
C ILE A 120 -9.15 -16.45 6.44
N GLU A 121 -10.00 -17.17 7.14
CA GLU A 121 -10.48 -16.83 8.49
C GLU A 121 -9.34 -16.76 9.52
N ASP A 122 -8.28 -17.58 9.35
CA ASP A 122 -7.06 -17.53 10.18
C ASP A 122 -6.12 -16.34 9.83
N PHE A 123 -6.54 -15.47 8.93
CA PHE A 123 -5.83 -14.22 8.60
C PHE A 123 -6.82 -13.05 8.56
N PRO A 124 -7.18 -12.44 9.69
CA PRO A 124 -8.24 -11.44 9.80
C PRO A 124 -8.08 -10.26 8.84
N LEU A 125 -6.87 -9.75 8.67
CA LEU A 125 -6.59 -8.68 7.71
C LEU A 125 -6.92 -9.11 6.27
N LEU A 126 -6.51 -10.31 5.86
CA LEU A 126 -6.80 -10.84 4.53
C LEU A 126 -8.30 -11.04 4.34
N GLN A 127 -8.97 -11.60 5.35
CA GLN A 127 -10.42 -11.75 5.37
C GLN A 127 -11.11 -10.41 5.16
N THR A 128 -10.75 -9.39 5.94
CA THR A 128 -11.29 -8.03 5.81
C THR A 128 -11.09 -7.45 4.40
N LEU A 129 -9.93 -7.69 3.77
CA LEU A 129 -9.64 -7.20 2.44
C LEU A 129 -10.40 -7.94 1.34
N LEU A 130 -10.71 -9.23 1.55
CA LEU A 130 -11.44 -10.06 0.59
C LEU A 130 -12.97 -9.90 0.69
N GLU A 131 -13.52 -9.64 1.87
CA GLU A 131 -14.96 -9.51 2.09
C GLU A 131 -15.54 -8.19 1.57
N ALA A 132 -14.72 -7.20 1.31
CA ALA A 132 -15.19 -5.90 0.90
C ALA A 132 -15.41 -5.78 -0.61
N PRO A 133 -16.56 -5.24 -1.05
CA PRO A 133 -16.85 -5.03 -2.47
C PRO A 133 -15.89 -4.03 -3.14
N GLU A 134 -15.41 -3.05 -2.39
CA GLU A 134 -14.29 -2.18 -2.78
C GLU A 134 -13.28 -2.16 -1.63
N PRO A 135 -12.19 -2.97 -1.73
CA PRO A 135 -11.23 -3.10 -0.63
C PRO A 135 -10.43 -1.81 -0.35
N TRP A 136 -10.54 -0.81 -1.23
CA TRP A 136 -9.70 0.39 -1.18
C TRP A 136 -10.53 1.68 -1.21
N PRO A 137 -11.07 2.13 -0.06
CA PRO A 137 -11.77 3.41 0.04
C PRO A 137 -10.86 4.56 -0.36
N ALA A 138 -11.45 5.68 -0.77
CA ALA A 138 -10.71 6.87 -1.18
C ALA A 138 -9.89 7.48 -0.03
N ARG A 139 -10.32 7.29 1.21
CA ARG A 139 -9.71 7.89 2.39
C ARG A 139 -8.94 6.88 3.24
N PRO A 140 -7.69 7.21 3.63
CA PRO A 140 -6.85 6.31 4.42
C PRO A 140 -7.45 5.93 5.78
N LYS A 141 -8.14 6.86 6.45
CA LYS A 141 -8.79 6.58 7.74
C LYS A 141 -9.93 5.58 7.65
N GLU A 142 -10.70 5.61 6.55
CA GLU A 142 -11.76 4.63 6.32
C GLU A 142 -11.20 3.21 6.19
N GLN A 143 -10.07 3.09 5.48
CA GLN A 143 -9.37 1.81 5.37
C GLN A 143 -8.73 1.38 6.70
N ALA A 144 -8.15 2.32 7.44
CA ALA A 144 -7.57 2.04 8.74
C ALA A 144 -8.61 1.61 9.77
N ASN A 145 -9.75 2.30 9.85
CA ASN A 145 -10.88 1.92 10.72
C ASN A 145 -11.36 0.50 10.45
N ARG A 146 -11.40 0.11 9.19
CA ARG A 146 -11.84 -1.21 8.75
C ARG A 146 -10.82 -2.29 9.07
N ILE A 147 -9.52 -2.01 8.93
CA ILE A 147 -8.43 -2.97 9.17
C ILE A 147 -8.09 -3.08 10.65
N PHE A 148 -8.13 -1.98 11.38
CA PHE A 148 -7.67 -1.92 12.75
C PHE A 148 -8.82 -1.85 13.79
N ASP A 149 -10.06 -2.00 13.33
CA ASP A 149 -11.25 -2.03 14.19
C ASP A 149 -11.38 -0.80 15.13
N GLY A 150 -11.31 0.40 14.54
CA GLY A 150 -11.57 1.66 15.23
C GLY A 150 -10.39 2.61 15.37
N GLU A 151 -10.71 3.87 15.68
CA GLU A 151 -9.75 4.97 15.70
C GLU A 151 -8.70 4.88 16.82
N ASP A 152 -8.98 4.18 17.89
CA ASP A 152 -8.06 4.01 19.03
C ASP A 152 -6.95 2.99 18.74
N ASN A 153 -7.07 2.23 17.66
CA ASN A 153 -6.16 1.14 17.33
C ASN A 153 -5.09 1.52 16.30
N TYR A 154 -5.02 2.79 15.90
CA TYR A 154 -4.00 3.24 14.97
C TYR A 154 -3.49 4.67 15.23
N ILE A 155 -2.34 4.98 14.65
CA ILE A 155 -1.69 6.30 14.71
C ILE A 155 -1.51 6.80 13.28
N THR A 156 -1.95 8.03 13.00
CA THR A 156 -1.64 8.70 11.74
C THR A 156 -0.17 9.11 11.74
N ALA A 157 0.64 8.44 10.93
CA ALA A 157 2.08 8.68 10.88
C ALA A 157 2.44 9.91 10.06
N SER A 158 1.72 10.16 8.96
CA SER A 158 2.02 11.30 8.10
C SER A 158 0.86 11.65 7.19
N GLY A 159 0.95 12.84 6.60
CA GLY A 159 0.03 13.30 5.59
C GLY A 159 -1.22 13.96 6.14
N THR A 160 -2.02 14.48 5.23
CA THR A 160 -3.31 15.12 5.52
C THR A 160 -4.34 14.69 4.50
N GLY A 161 -5.56 14.45 4.95
CA GLY A 161 -6.68 14.17 4.06
C GLY A 161 -6.57 12.84 3.33
N GLU A 162 -6.35 12.89 2.01
CA GLU A 162 -6.38 11.72 1.13
C GLU A 162 -5.01 11.01 0.98
N ALA A 163 -3.94 11.60 1.48
CA ALA A 163 -2.58 11.09 1.38
C ALA A 163 -1.94 10.93 2.77
N ALA A 164 -2.26 9.86 3.46
CA ALA A 164 -1.73 9.58 4.79
C ALA A 164 -1.23 8.14 4.91
N ASP A 165 -0.19 7.93 5.73
CA ASP A 165 0.21 6.62 6.21
C ASP A 165 -0.32 6.46 7.65
N ILE A 166 -0.95 5.33 7.91
CA ILE A 166 -1.58 5.01 9.20
C ILE A 166 -0.99 3.71 9.70
N LEU A 167 -0.41 3.76 10.88
CA LEU A 167 0.23 2.62 11.55
C LEU A 167 -0.72 1.98 12.55
N ALA A 168 -0.72 0.66 12.66
CA ALA A 168 -1.35 -0.02 13.78
C ALA A 168 -0.72 0.43 15.10
N ALA A 169 -1.55 0.80 16.08
CA ALA A 169 -1.07 1.20 17.42
C ALA A 169 -0.60 0.01 18.26
N LYS A 170 -1.05 -1.19 17.91
CA LYS A 170 -0.71 -2.46 18.56
C LYS A 170 -0.11 -3.42 17.56
N GLU A 171 0.56 -4.46 18.06
CA GLU A 171 0.98 -5.59 17.22
C GLU A 171 -0.23 -6.16 16.50
N PRO A 172 -0.17 -6.38 15.17
CA PRO A 172 -1.26 -6.99 14.43
C PRO A 172 -1.55 -8.39 14.93
N GLU A 173 -2.76 -8.87 14.69
CA GLU A 173 -3.12 -10.24 15.04
C GLU A 173 -2.25 -11.27 14.32
N ALA A 174 -1.99 -12.39 15.02
CA ALA A 174 -1.28 -13.49 14.42
C ALA A 174 -2.12 -14.15 13.32
N PHE A 175 -1.47 -14.59 12.25
CA PHE A 175 -2.11 -15.33 11.18
C PHE A 175 -1.29 -16.57 10.83
N TRP A 176 -1.94 -17.67 10.55
CA TRP A 176 -1.31 -18.96 10.24
C TRP A 176 -0.22 -19.36 11.25
N GLY A 177 -0.41 -18.97 12.52
CA GLY A 177 0.57 -19.19 13.60
C GLY A 177 1.84 -18.35 13.50
N ILE A 178 1.79 -17.24 12.76
CA ILE A 178 2.88 -16.27 12.55
C ILE A 178 2.46 -14.94 13.20
N GLN A 179 3.29 -14.41 14.10
CA GLN A 179 3.09 -13.09 14.71
C GLN A 179 3.82 -12.02 13.90
N PRO A 180 3.15 -11.13 13.16
CA PRO A 180 3.80 -10.06 12.43
C PRO A 180 4.30 -8.96 13.36
N LEU A 181 5.24 -8.16 12.87
CA LEU A 181 5.82 -7.04 13.62
C LEU A 181 4.95 -5.79 13.55
N SER A 182 4.40 -5.49 12.37
CA SER A 182 3.61 -4.29 12.15
C SER A 182 2.67 -4.42 10.96
N ALA A 183 1.63 -3.58 10.94
CA ALA A 183 0.79 -3.35 9.78
C ALA A 183 0.63 -1.84 9.55
N THR A 184 0.71 -1.42 8.28
CA THR A 184 0.62 -0.02 7.88
C THR A 184 -0.31 0.13 6.69
N VAL A 185 -1.33 0.97 6.83
CA VAL A 185 -2.16 1.45 5.72
C VAL A 185 -1.47 2.63 5.09
N ARG A 186 -1.18 2.57 3.80
CA ARG A 186 -0.33 3.49 3.06
C ARG A 186 -1.09 4.16 1.92
N TYR A 187 -1.27 5.47 2.01
CA TYR A 187 -1.96 6.31 1.03
C TYR A 187 -1.15 7.54 0.61
N THR A 188 0.12 7.60 1.00
CA THR A 188 1.02 8.69 0.55
C THR A 188 1.26 8.69 -0.95
N ASP A 189 0.97 7.58 -1.61
CA ASP A 189 0.80 7.50 -3.05
C ASP A 189 -0.69 7.23 -3.36
N PRO A 190 -1.52 8.25 -3.63
CA PRO A 190 -2.94 8.09 -3.94
C PRO A 190 -3.20 7.19 -5.14
N GLY A 191 -2.25 7.11 -6.06
CA GLY A 191 -2.29 6.23 -7.23
C GLY A 191 -2.02 4.77 -6.91
N ASN A 192 -1.41 4.47 -5.75
CA ASN A 192 -0.98 3.15 -5.35
C ASN A 192 -1.19 2.87 -3.86
N PRO A 193 -2.39 3.07 -3.32
CA PRO A 193 -2.64 2.75 -1.93
C PRO A 193 -2.28 1.28 -1.66
N SER A 194 -1.74 1.01 -0.48
CA SER A 194 -1.36 -0.34 -0.10
C SER A 194 -1.50 -0.57 1.39
N VAL A 195 -1.65 -1.84 1.80
CA VAL A 195 -1.43 -2.28 3.16
C VAL A 195 -0.15 -3.07 3.19
N LEU A 196 0.76 -2.70 4.07
CA LEU A 196 2.05 -3.37 4.25
C LEU A 196 2.04 -4.08 5.60
N VAL A 197 2.29 -5.38 5.59
CA VAL A 197 2.50 -6.17 6.80
C VAL A 197 3.97 -6.58 6.86
N GLU A 198 4.67 -6.07 7.85
CA GLU A 198 6.03 -6.49 8.14
C GLU A 198 5.98 -7.72 9.03
N VAL A 199 6.24 -8.89 8.46
CA VAL A 199 6.22 -10.15 9.18
C VAL A 199 7.48 -10.31 10.03
N TRP A 200 8.61 -9.95 9.46
CA TRP A 200 9.89 -10.01 10.13
C TRP A 200 10.90 -9.03 9.52
N ASN A 201 11.76 -8.48 10.38
CA ASN A 201 12.90 -7.68 9.97
C ASN A 201 14.05 -7.87 10.97
N LYS A 202 15.28 -7.97 10.47
CA LYS A 202 16.49 -8.16 11.28
C LYS A 202 16.67 -7.06 12.34
N GLY A 203 16.32 -5.80 12.02
CA GLY A 203 16.46 -4.66 12.92
C GLY A 203 15.49 -4.70 14.10
N ASP A 204 14.26 -5.16 13.87
CA ASP A 204 13.16 -5.15 14.85
C ASP A 204 12.95 -6.51 15.54
N ALA A 205 13.65 -7.56 15.10
CA ALA A 205 13.33 -8.96 15.39
C ALA A 205 13.80 -9.49 16.75
N HIS A 206 14.25 -8.68 17.71
CA HIS A 206 14.88 -9.20 18.93
C HIS A 206 13.92 -10.01 19.84
N ARG A 207 12.62 -10.00 19.59
CA ARG A 207 11.63 -10.77 20.33
C ARG A 207 10.77 -11.67 19.44
N SER A 208 11.02 -11.69 18.16
CA SER A 208 10.20 -12.44 17.21
C SER A 208 10.45 -13.94 17.29
N ARG A 209 9.36 -14.73 17.32
CA ARG A 209 9.38 -16.18 17.16
C ARG A 209 9.35 -16.60 15.68
N VAL A 210 9.28 -15.64 14.76
CA VAL A 210 9.25 -15.85 13.31
C VAL A 210 10.55 -16.52 12.86
N ARG A 211 10.40 -17.53 12.01
CA ARG A 211 11.51 -18.19 11.29
C ARG A 211 11.40 -17.84 9.81
N PRO A 212 12.03 -16.76 9.34
CA PRO A 212 11.68 -16.09 8.06
C PRO A 212 11.65 -17.04 6.85
N ALA A 213 12.62 -17.93 6.73
CA ALA A 213 12.68 -18.87 5.61
C ALA A 213 11.53 -19.89 5.64
N ARG A 214 11.20 -20.45 6.83
CA ARG A 214 10.12 -21.40 7.01
C ARG A 214 8.76 -20.72 6.85
N ASP A 215 8.60 -19.56 7.48
CA ASP A 215 7.33 -18.86 7.52
C ASP A 215 7.01 -18.25 6.16
N ARG A 216 8.03 -17.85 5.35
CA ARG A 216 7.86 -17.52 3.94
C ARG A 216 7.23 -18.67 3.16
N LEU A 217 7.73 -19.90 3.31
CA LEU A 217 7.18 -21.06 2.61
C LEU A 217 5.72 -21.29 3.02
N ARG A 218 5.41 -21.22 4.31
CA ARG A 218 4.04 -21.35 4.82
C ARG A 218 3.10 -20.28 4.23
N ILE A 219 3.53 -19.03 4.22
CA ILE A 219 2.75 -17.92 3.63
C ILE A 219 2.52 -18.16 2.14
N ARG A 220 3.59 -18.53 1.42
CA ARG A 220 3.52 -18.82 0.00
C ARG A 220 2.54 -19.95 -0.31
N GLU A 221 2.62 -21.06 0.41
CA GLU A 221 1.74 -22.23 0.25
C GLU A 221 0.28 -21.83 0.48
N LYS A 222 0.00 -21.06 1.54
CA LYS A 222 -1.35 -20.60 1.85
C LYS A 222 -1.92 -19.63 0.81
N LEU A 223 -1.13 -18.66 0.35
CA LEU A 223 -1.55 -17.73 -0.71
C LEU A 223 -1.76 -18.44 -2.04
N GLN A 224 -0.91 -19.44 -2.37
CA GLN A 224 -1.08 -20.26 -3.55
C GLN A 224 -2.35 -21.11 -3.47
N GLU A 225 -2.61 -21.76 -2.33
CA GLU A 225 -3.84 -22.54 -2.09
C GLU A 225 -5.10 -21.67 -2.29
N ILE A 226 -5.07 -20.42 -1.80
CA ILE A 226 -6.18 -19.47 -2.00
C ILE A 226 -6.28 -19.06 -3.47
N GLN A 227 -5.18 -18.72 -4.12
CA GLN A 227 -5.18 -18.36 -5.54
C GLN A 227 -5.68 -19.49 -6.44
N ASP A 228 -5.25 -20.71 -6.19
CA ASP A 228 -5.65 -21.89 -6.98
C ASP A 228 -7.15 -22.22 -6.81
N ALA A 229 -7.70 -21.95 -5.62
CA ALA A 229 -9.12 -22.11 -5.38
C ALA A 229 -9.98 -21.02 -6.03
N PHE A 230 -9.40 -19.85 -6.27
CA PHE A 230 -10.07 -18.68 -6.85
C PHE A 230 -9.19 -18.04 -7.95
N PRO A 231 -8.94 -18.76 -9.05
CA PRO A 231 -8.06 -18.26 -10.09
C PRO A 231 -8.60 -16.99 -10.73
N THR A 232 -7.72 -16.03 -11.04
CA THR A 232 -8.09 -14.77 -11.67
C THR A 232 -7.53 -14.70 -13.10
N GLN A 233 -8.30 -14.18 -14.07
CA GLN A 233 -7.81 -13.93 -15.44
C GLN A 233 -7.02 -12.62 -15.55
N ILE A 234 -6.96 -11.85 -14.48
CA ILE A 234 -6.31 -10.56 -14.47
C ILE A 234 -4.79 -10.80 -14.47
N LYS A 235 -4.12 -10.28 -15.48
CA LYS A 235 -2.65 -10.25 -15.49
C LYS A 235 -2.16 -9.27 -14.44
N ASP A 236 -1.11 -9.65 -13.72
CA ASP A 236 -0.44 -8.73 -12.79
C ASP A 236 -0.07 -7.45 -13.54
N PRO A 237 -0.60 -6.29 -13.15
CA PRO A 237 -0.14 -5.04 -13.71
C PRO A 237 1.32 -4.89 -13.29
N ALA A 238 2.24 -4.92 -14.26
CA ALA A 238 3.66 -4.77 -14.00
C ALA A 238 3.90 -3.62 -13.02
N PRO A 239 4.74 -3.80 -12.00
CA PRO A 239 5.01 -2.76 -11.01
C PRO A 239 5.47 -1.49 -11.75
N ARG A 240 4.77 -0.39 -11.53
CA ARG A 240 5.04 0.91 -12.18
C ARG A 240 6.20 1.63 -11.48
N LEU A 241 7.22 0.90 -11.09
CA LEU A 241 8.46 1.51 -10.67
C LEU A 241 9.16 2.05 -11.91
N SER A 242 8.99 3.35 -12.14
CA SER A 242 9.74 4.07 -13.17
C SER A 242 11.25 4.10 -12.90
N ILE A 243 11.69 3.64 -11.73
CA ILE A 243 13.10 3.55 -11.36
C ILE A 243 13.62 2.16 -11.69
N THR A 244 14.12 2.00 -12.90
CA THR A 244 14.63 0.70 -13.42
C THR A 244 15.83 0.15 -12.65
N ALA A 245 16.51 1.01 -11.87
CA ALA A 245 17.63 0.59 -11.02
C ALA A 245 17.19 -0.29 -9.85
N ILE A 246 15.88 -0.22 -9.48
CA ILE A 246 15.34 -0.95 -8.35
C ILE A 246 14.72 -2.25 -8.85
N LYS A 247 15.36 -3.37 -8.52
CA LYS A 247 14.85 -4.71 -8.80
C LYS A 247 14.21 -5.25 -7.52
N ILE A 248 12.88 -5.26 -7.50
CA ILE A 248 12.13 -5.88 -6.42
C ILE A 248 11.97 -7.36 -6.74
N GLN A 249 12.49 -8.23 -5.88
CA GLN A 249 12.20 -9.66 -5.93
C GLN A 249 10.96 -9.92 -5.08
N GLU A 250 9.85 -10.21 -5.74
CA GLU A 250 8.59 -10.52 -5.08
C GLU A 250 7.90 -11.70 -5.78
N GLU A 251 7.22 -12.52 -4.99
CA GLU A 251 6.26 -13.49 -5.47
C GLU A 251 4.88 -12.84 -5.40
N VAL A 252 4.12 -12.91 -6.48
CA VAL A 252 2.83 -12.20 -6.60
C VAL A 252 1.71 -13.21 -6.66
N PHE A 253 0.68 -12.96 -5.86
CA PHE A 253 -0.56 -13.71 -5.83
C PHE A 253 -1.71 -12.78 -6.17
N LEU A 254 -2.55 -13.22 -7.11
CA LEU A 254 -3.75 -12.50 -7.52
C LEU A 254 -4.94 -13.20 -6.88
N LEU A 255 -5.57 -12.52 -5.93
CA LEU A 255 -6.65 -13.06 -5.13
C LEU A 255 -7.99 -12.46 -5.54
N PRO A 256 -9.13 -13.01 -5.11
CA PRO A 256 -10.45 -12.46 -5.36
C PRO A 256 -10.57 -10.97 -5.02
N ASN A 257 -11.59 -10.30 -5.58
CA ASN A 257 -11.87 -8.88 -5.38
C ASN A 257 -10.72 -7.94 -5.80
N ASP A 258 -10.04 -8.31 -6.91
CA ASP A 258 -8.94 -7.53 -7.47
C ASP A 258 -7.80 -7.25 -6.46
N LEU A 259 -7.60 -8.19 -5.53
CA LEU A 259 -6.55 -8.08 -4.52
C LEU A 259 -5.24 -8.69 -5.02
N ARG A 260 -4.23 -7.83 -5.15
CA ARG A 260 -2.85 -8.23 -5.41
C ARG A 260 -2.10 -8.35 -4.08
N VAL A 261 -1.53 -9.50 -3.83
CA VAL A 261 -0.65 -9.74 -2.68
C VAL A 261 0.76 -9.99 -3.18
N SER A 262 1.73 -9.22 -2.73
CA SER A 262 3.13 -9.50 -2.99
C SER A 262 3.85 -9.95 -1.73
N LEU A 263 4.52 -11.10 -1.83
CA LEU A 263 5.37 -11.66 -0.80
C LEU A 263 6.82 -11.32 -1.14
N ARG A 264 7.45 -10.50 -0.33
CA ARG A 264 8.82 -10.05 -0.50
C ARG A 264 9.70 -10.65 0.60
N TYR A 265 10.81 -11.22 0.19
CA TYR A 265 11.73 -11.87 1.10
C TYR A 265 13.18 -11.62 0.71
N LYS A 266 13.96 -11.13 1.64
CA LYS A 266 15.42 -11.08 1.54
C LYS A 266 16.00 -11.90 2.68
N PRO A 267 16.74 -12.98 2.37
CA PRO A 267 17.32 -13.86 3.40
C PRO A 267 18.16 -13.08 4.40
N GLY A 268 17.85 -13.27 5.70
CA GLY A 268 18.57 -12.62 6.78
C GLY A 268 18.24 -11.13 6.99
N GLU A 269 17.34 -10.54 6.19
CA GLU A 269 17.02 -9.12 6.29
C GLU A 269 15.56 -8.83 6.59
N TYR A 270 14.62 -9.34 5.74
CA TYR A 270 13.18 -9.10 5.96
C TYR A 270 12.26 -10.13 5.32
N LEU A 271 11.01 -10.13 5.79
CA LEU A 271 9.86 -10.84 5.21
C LEU A 271 8.64 -9.92 5.31
N LEU A 272 8.05 -9.58 4.16
CA LEU A 272 6.95 -8.62 4.03
C LEU A 272 5.81 -9.18 3.19
N LEU A 273 4.58 -8.75 3.52
CA LEU A 273 3.42 -8.86 2.65
C LEU A 273 2.95 -7.45 2.28
N ARG A 274 2.64 -7.24 1.00
CA ARG A 274 2.05 -6.00 0.52
C ARG A 274 0.76 -6.31 -0.23
N PHE A 275 -0.32 -5.70 0.20
CA PHE A 275 -1.65 -5.83 -0.39
C PHE A 275 -1.97 -4.58 -1.20
N GLN A 276 -2.52 -4.74 -2.39
CA GLN A 276 -2.86 -3.64 -3.31
C GLN A 276 -4.11 -3.98 -4.11
N SER A 277 -4.88 -2.96 -4.51
CA SER A 277 -5.96 -3.13 -5.47
C SER A 277 -5.40 -3.15 -6.89
N ILE A 278 -5.68 -4.23 -7.64
CA ILE A 278 -5.28 -4.34 -9.06
C ILE A 278 -5.94 -3.25 -9.89
N ARG A 279 -7.21 -2.95 -9.65
CA ARG A 279 -7.95 -1.89 -10.34
C ARG A 279 -7.29 -0.54 -10.15
N ARG A 280 -6.95 -0.18 -8.91
CA ARG A 280 -6.23 1.07 -8.63
C ARG A 280 -4.87 1.14 -9.33
N LEU A 281 -4.14 0.02 -9.40
CA LEU A 281 -2.87 -0.05 -10.10
C LEU A 281 -3.01 0.14 -11.63
N GLN A 282 -4.11 -0.34 -12.21
CA GLN A 282 -4.37 -0.22 -13.66
C GLN A 282 -4.79 1.19 -14.05
N ASP A 283 -5.60 1.86 -13.23
CA ASP A 283 -6.15 3.18 -13.52
C ASP A 283 -5.12 4.31 -13.41
N ASN A 284 -4.09 4.12 -12.56
CA ASN A 284 -3.12 5.15 -12.26
C ASN A 284 -1.83 5.01 -13.08
N LYS A 285 -1.80 5.64 -14.25
CA LYS A 285 -0.54 5.86 -14.97
C LYS A 285 0.18 7.05 -14.34
N PRO A 286 1.45 6.89 -13.92
CA PRO A 286 2.22 8.05 -13.50
C PRO A 286 2.21 9.09 -14.64
N PRO A 287 1.94 10.35 -14.35
CA PRO A 287 2.01 11.39 -15.37
C PRO A 287 3.41 11.43 -15.96
N ALA A 288 3.49 11.73 -17.26
CA ALA A 288 4.78 11.99 -17.87
C ALA A 288 5.46 13.15 -17.11
N TYR A 289 6.77 13.02 -16.89
CA TYR A 289 7.52 14.08 -16.23
C TYR A 289 7.51 15.35 -17.09
N ASP A 290 6.93 16.41 -16.55
CA ASP A 290 6.98 17.77 -17.10
C ASP A 290 7.69 18.66 -16.08
N PRO A 291 8.88 19.22 -16.42
CA PRO A 291 9.70 20.00 -15.49
C PRO A 291 8.97 21.20 -14.87
N ASP A 292 8.16 21.91 -15.66
CA ASP A 292 7.47 23.10 -15.18
C ASP A 292 6.32 22.77 -14.23
N SER A 293 5.52 21.77 -14.55
CA SER A 293 4.45 21.27 -13.69
C SER A 293 5.01 20.68 -12.39
N PHE A 294 6.09 19.91 -12.51
CA PHE A 294 6.79 19.35 -11.36
C PHE A 294 7.32 20.46 -10.43
N SER A 295 8.00 21.47 -10.99
CA SER A 295 8.57 22.58 -10.22
C SER A 295 7.49 23.39 -9.51
N ARG A 296 6.37 23.69 -10.19
CA ARG A 296 5.22 24.35 -9.55
C ARG A 296 4.64 23.52 -8.40
N ARG A 297 4.51 22.21 -8.58
CA ARG A 297 3.96 21.30 -7.57
C ARG A 297 4.83 21.26 -6.32
N ILE A 298 6.14 21.07 -6.45
CA ILE A 298 7.04 21.01 -5.28
C ILE A 298 7.14 22.39 -4.59
N ALA A 299 7.18 23.50 -5.33
CA ALA A 299 7.21 24.84 -4.74
C ALA A 299 5.90 25.16 -3.98
N ALA A 300 4.73 24.70 -4.49
CA ALA A 300 3.45 24.84 -3.81
C ALA A 300 3.35 24.06 -2.49
N ALA A 301 4.22 23.10 -2.27
CA ALA A 301 4.31 22.36 -1.01
C ALA A 301 4.97 23.17 0.12
N VAL A 302 5.61 24.29 -0.19
CA VAL A 302 6.23 25.16 0.82
C VAL A 302 5.17 25.94 1.58
N LYS A 303 5.19 25.82 2.90
CA LYS A 303 4.23 26.44 3.82
C LYS A 303 4.95 27.36 4.79
N THR A 304 4.16 28.24 5.41
CA THR A 304 4.60 29.04 6.56
C THR A 304 3.93 28.47 7.82
N GLY A 305 4.73 28.06 8.80
CA GLY A 305 4.22 27.59 10.09
C GLY A 305 3.91 28.78 11.04
N GLU A 306 3.26 28.48 12.15
CA GLU A 306 2.87 29.47 13.16
C GLU A 306 4.06 30.29 13.71
N GLY A 307 5.23 29.69 13.82
CA GLY A 307 6.47 30.36 14.23
C GLY A 307 7.15 31.19 13.14
N GLY A 308 6.57 31.32 11.94
CA GLY A 308 7.16 32.04 10.81
C GLY A 308 8.17 31.22 9.98
N HIS A 309 8.42 29.96 10.35
CA HIS A 309 9.29 29.06 9.59
C HIS A 309 8.67 28.74 8.21
N ARG A 310 9.52 28.82 7.20
CA ARG A 310 9.18 28.35 5.85
C ARG A 310 9.65 26.92 5.70
N TYR A 311 8.75 25.99 5.37
CA TYR A 311 9.09 24.56 5.27
C TYR A 311 8.28 23.80 4.24
N ILE A 312 8.81 22.68 3.76
CA ILE A 312 8.15 21.78 2.82
C ILE A 312 7.19 20.89 3.62
N GLY A 313 5.89 21.16 3.51
CA GLY A 313 4.86 20.58 4.39
C GLY A 313 4.24 19.25 3.93
N SER A 314 4.65 18.72 2.79
CA SER A 314 4.00 17.52 2.19
C SER A 314 4.96 16.34 2.02
N ILE A 315 6.09 16.34 2.72
CA ILE A 315 7.02 15.20 2.67
C ILE A 315 6.42 14.05 3.47
N PRO A 316 6.24 12.86 2.85
CA PRO A 316 5.70 11.71 3.54
C PRO A 316 6.54 11.31 4.75
N MET A 317 5.90 10.86 5.81
CA MET A 317 6.58 10.24 6.93
C MET A 317 6.78 8.75 6.65
N ILE A 318 7.97 8.26 6.94
CA ILE A 318 8.28 6.83 6.98
C ILE A 318 8.97 6.58 8.31
N ASP A 319 8.32 5.81 9.18
CA ASP A 319 8.95 5.32 10.40
C ASP A 319 9.88 4.16 10.06
N GLN A 320 11.17 4.32 10.37
CA GLN A 320 12.17 3.26 10.18
C GLN A 320 12.07 2.15 11.24
N GLY A 321 11.34 2.38 12.34
CA GLY A 321 11.33 1.50 13.51
C GLY A 321 12.71 1.42 14.17
N LYS A 322 13.08 0.23 14.63
CA LYS A 322 14.41 -0.01 15.23
C LYS A 322 15.48 -0.42 14.22
N LYS A 323 15.12 -0.36 12.93
CA LYS A 323 16.03 -0.73 11.82
C LYS A 323 17.09 0.35 11.57
N GLY A 324 18.24 -0.05 11.10
CA GLY A 324 19.27 0.85 10.58
C GLY A 324 18.93 1.50 9.24
N TYR A 325 17.65 1.79 8.99
CA TYR A 325 17.13 2.22 7.69
C TYR A 325 17.01 3.74 7.53
N CYS A 326 17.64 4.53 8.39
CA CYS A 326 17.51 5.99 8.34
C CYS A 326 17.83 6.58 6.95
N ALA A 327 18.91 6.18 6.32
CA ALA A 327 19.29 6.66 5.00
C ALA A 327 18.32 6.18 3.90
N ALA A 328 17.93 4.91 3.94
CA ALA A 328 16.98 4.33 3.00
C ALA A 328 15.58 4.95 3.14
N ALA A 329 15.09 5.12 4.37
CA ALA A 329 13.81 5.76 4.64
C ALA A 329 13.81 7.24 4.24
N THR A 330 14.88 7.97 4.56
CA THR A 330 15.07 9.39 4.17
C THR A 330 15.01 9.54 2.65
N LEU A 331 15.71 8.69 1.90
CA LEU A 331 15.72 8.73 0.44
C LEU A 331 14.37 8.32 -0.16
N ALA A 332 13.71 7.31 0.40
CA ALA A 332 12.37 6.91 -0.01
C ALA A 332 11.36 8.05 0.16
N ARG A 333 11.44 8.81 1.26
CA ARG A 333 10.59 9.99 1.51
C ARG A 333 10.77 11.08 0.46
N VAL A 334 12.00 11.37 0.04
CA VAL A 334 12.29 12.34 -1.03
C VAL A 334 11.67 11.86 -2.35
N LEU A 335 11.85 10.58 -2.70
CA LEU A 335 11.32 10.03 -3.94
C LEU A 335 9.79 9.98 -3.96
N GLN A 336 9.16 9.59 -2.85
CA GLN A 336 7.70 9.64 -2.72
C GLN A 336 7.16 11.06 -2.84
N PHE A 337 7.80 12.04 -2.21
CA PHE A 337 7.48 13.45 -2.37
C PHE A 337 7.59 13.91 -3.83
N TYR A 338 8.56 13.38 -4.56
CA TYR A 338 8.74 13.62 -5.99
C TYR A 338 7.78 12.82 -6.88
N GLY A 339 6.89 11.99 -6.30
CA GLY A 339 5.89 11.21 -7.03
C GLY A 339 6.38 9.85 -7.53
N TYR A 340 7.48 9.35 -6.98
CA TYR A 340 8.01 8.01 -7.26
C TYR A 340 7.65 7.06 -6.12
N PRO A 341 6.65 6.18 -6.31
CA PRO A 341 6.16 5.29 -5.26
C PRO A 341 7.18 4.19 -4.94
N ILE A 342 8.02 4.46 -3.97
CA ILE A 342 9.01 3.50 -3.48
C ILE A 342 8.96 3.40 -1.96
N ASP A 343 9.00 2.19 -1.45
CA ASP A 343 9.10 1.96 -0.01
C ASP A 343 10.55 1.89 0.48
N MET A 344 10.74 2.00 1.79
CA MET A 344 12.08 2.00 2.39
C MET A 344 12.82 0.67 2.24
N HIS A 345 12.12 -0.46 2.13
CA HIS A 345 12.77 -1.77 1.96
C HIS A 345 13.37 -1.90 0.56
N ALA A 346 12.66 -1.43 -0.48
CA ALA A 346 13.20 -1.37 -1.83
C ALA A 346 14.40 -0.41 -1.91
N MET A 347 14.35 0.69 -1.16
CA MET A 347 15.52 1.59 -1.05
C MET A 347 16.66 0.96 -0.27
N ALA A 348 16.37 0.22 0.79
CA ALA A 348 17.37 -0.51 1.56
C ALA A 348 18.08 -1.55 0.69
N ASP A 349 17.33 -2.27 -0.17
CA ASP A 349 17.91 -3.22 -1.11
C ASP A 349 18.83 -2.53 -2.13
N LEU A 350 18.39 -1.39 -2.69
CA LEU A 350 19.20 -0.63 -3.63
C LEU A 350 20.48 -0.08 -2.99
N ALA A 351 20.40 0.31 -1.73
CA ALA A 351 21.49 0.89 -0.96
C ALA A 351 22.31 -0.15 -0.18
N GLU A 352 22.04 -1.44 -0.39
CA GLU A 352 22.74 -2.53 0.29
C GLU A 352 22.69 -2.40 1.84
N THR A 353 21.62 -1.78 2.35
CA THR A 353 21.42 -1.50 3.77
C THR A 353 21.26 -2.77 4.58
N GLU A 354 21.95 -2.88 5.70
CA GLU A 354 21.72 -3.94 6.67
C GLU A 354 20.74 -3.49 7.76
N GLY A 355 19.86 -4.43 8.18
CA GLY A 355 18.77 -4.12 9.10
C GLY A 355 19.20 -3.57 10.47
N ARG A 356 20.42 -3.88 10.93
CA ARG A 356 20.98 -3.37 12.21
C ARG A 356 22.03 -2.32 12.01
N ASP A 357 22.96 -2.57 11.09
CA ASP A 357 24.20 -1.80 10.99
C ASP A 357 24.04 -0.57 10.08
N GLY A 358 22.91 -0.49 9.38
CA GLY A 358 22.56 0.65 8.56
C GLY A 358 23.16 0.59 7.14
N THR A 359 23.40 1.76 6.57
CA THR A 359 23.94 1.94 5.21
C THR A 359 25.26 2.67 5.29
N LEU A 360 26.27 2.13 4.67
CA LEU A 360 27.53 2.85 4.54
C LEU A 360 27.36 4.08 3.63
N ARG A 361 28.09 5.14 3.92
CA ARG A 361 28.03 6.40 3.15
C ARG A 361 28.16 6.18 1.64
N ASP A 362 29.15 5.40 1.21
CA ASP A 362 29.39 5.21 -0.20
C ASP A 362 28.32 4.34 -0.89
N GLU A 363 27.64 3.48 -0.15
CA GLU A 363 26.52 2.69 -0.62
C GLU A 363 25.31 3.56 -0.90
N ILE A 364 24.93 4.45 0.04
CA ILE A 364 23.80 5.35 -0.20
C ILE A 364 24.10 6.35 -1.35
N ILE A 365 25.34 6.82 -1.47
CA ILE A 365 25.74 7.68 -2.61
C ILE A 365 25.66 6.90 -3.93
N ARG A 366 26.10 5.64 -3.97
CA ARG A 366 25.90 4.76 -5.15
C ARG A 366 24.44 4.57 -5.49
N ALA A 367 23.60 4.31 -4.48
CA ALA A 367 22.16 4.17 -4.67
C ALA A 367 21.53 5.43 -5.28
N MET A 368 21.86 6.62 -4.74
CA MET A 368 21.40 7.90 -5.28
C MET A 368 21.84 8.11 -6.73
N ARG A 369 23.10 7.77 -7.09
CA ARG A 369 23.57 7.85 -8.47
C ARG A 369 22.80 6.90 -9.38
N ARG A 370 22.53 5.65 -8.94
CA ARG A 370 21.72 4.69 -9.70
C ARG A 370 20.30 5.18 -9.94
N ILE A 371 19.68 5.84 -8.97
CA ILE A 371 18.35 6.47 -9.13
C ILE A 371 18.41 7.52 -10.24
N CYS A 372 19.44 8.36 -10.26
CA CYS A 372 19.61 9.41 -11.26
C CYS A 372 19.79 8.88 -12.70
N THR A 373 20.14 7.61 -12.89
CA THR A 373 20.21 7.01 -14.25
C THR A 373 18.87 6.72 -14.89
N SER A 374 17.80 6.66 -14.09
CA SER A 374 16.44 6.27 -14.53
C SER A 374 15.38 7.29 -14.12
N THR A 375 15.79 8.43 -13.63
CA THR A 375 14.89 9.52 -13.21
C THR A 375 15.42 10.86 -13.75
N PRO A 376 14.58 11.89 -13.86
CA PRO A 376 15.00 13.22 -14.29
C PRO A 376 15.67 14.03 -13.18
N PHE A 377 16.40 13.33 -12.28
CA PHE A 377 17.09 13.99 -11.15
C PHE A 377 18.60 13.92 -11.35
N LYS A 378 19.28 14.92 -10.79
CA LYS A 378 20.73 14.99 -10.72
C LYS A 378 21.16 15.02 -9.26
N LEU A 379 22.07 14.13 -8.90
CA LEU A 379 22.65 14.14 -7.57
C LEU A 379 23.61 15.33 -7.43
N ARG A 380 23.40 16.14 -6.41
CA ARG A 380 24.26 17.29 -6.08
C ARG A 380 24.63 17.29 -4.61
N GLU A 381 25.90 17.47 -4.34
CA GLU A 381 26.39 17.81 -3.01
C GLU A 381 26.26 19.33 -2.82
N VAL A 382 25.73 19.74 -1.68
CA VAL A 382 25.65 21.15 -1.27
C VAL A 382 26.91 21.43 -0.46
N LYS A 383 27.94 21.94 -1.12
CA LYS A 383 29.20 22.31 -0.50
C LYS A 383 29.04 23.65 0.21
N ASP A 384 29.74 23.80 1.35
CA ASP A 384 29.78 25.03 2.14
C ASP A 384 28.37 25.62 2.36
N PRO A 385 27.44 24.86 2.97
CA PRO A 385 26.07 25.30 3.12
C PRO A 385 25.97 26.54 4.02
N ASP A 386 25.45 27.61 3.44
CA ASP A 386 25.11 28.84 4.18
C ASP A 386 23.57 28.99 4.26
N PRO A 387 23.02 29.78 5.18
CA PRO A 387 21.60 29.96 5.35
C PRO A 387 20.87 30.45 4.09
N GLY A 388 21.50 31.24 3.25
CA GLY A 388 20.89 31.79 2.00
C GLY A 388 20.72 30.70 0.96
N LEU A 389 21.77 29.90 0.73
CA LEU A 389 21.74 28.77 -0.20
C LEU A 389 20.70 27.71 0.20
N LEU A 390 20.65 27.34 1.49
CA LEU A 390 19.69 26.37 1.99
C LEU A 390 18.25 26.89 1.86
N ARG A 391 18.02 28.17 2.19
CA ARG A 391 16.73 28.83 2.03
C ARG A 391 16.27 28.81 0.58
N GLU A 392 17.13 29.15 -0.37
CA GLU A 392 16.81 29.14 -1.81
C GLU A 392 16.29 27.76 -2.25
N LYS A 393 16.96 26.67 -1.83
CA LYS A 393 16.53 25.33 -2.20
C LYS A 393 15.17 24.96 -1.57
N ILE A 394 14.99 25.28 -0.29
CA ILE A 394 13.74 25.01 0.44
C ILE A 394 12.57 25.81 -0.16
N GLU A 395 12.75 27.07 -0.52
CA GLU A 395 11.71 27.90 -1.15
C GLU A 395 11.31 27.39 -2.54
N LYS A 396 12.20 26.69 -3.22
CA LYS A 396 11.90 25.96 -4.45
C LYS A 396 11.23 24.59 -4.20
N GLY A 397 10.97 24.21 -2.96
CA GLY A 397 10.39 22.90 -2.61
C GLY A 397 11.37 21.74 -2.75
N ILE A 398 12.68 21.99 -2.68
CA ILE A 398 13.72 20.98 -2.85
C ILE A 398 14.20 20.52 -1.46
N PRO A 399 13.83 19.31 -1.00
CA PRO A 399 14.31 18.79 0.28
C PRO A 399 15.79 18.42 0.20
N LEU A 400 16.48 18.60 1.31
CA LEU A 400 17.90 18.36 1.42
C LEU A 400 18.15 17.14 2.31
N ILE A 401 18.88 16.16 1.79
CA ILE A 401 19.28 14.96 2.54
C ILE A 401 20.47 15.39 3.41
N TRP A 402 20.26 15.38 4.71
CA TRP A 402 21.23 15.84 5.69
C TRP A 402 21.83 14.66 6.45
N PHE A 403 23.11 14.39 6.17
CA PHE A 403 23.88 13.40 6.91
C PHE A 403 24.49 14.01 8.17
N VAL A 404 24.24 13.35 9.27
CA VAL A 404 24.81 13.65 10.60
C VAL A 404 25.61 12.43 11.09
N PRO A 405 26.37 12.52 12.20
CA PRO A 405 27.11 11.36 12.70
C PRO A 405 26.18 10.16 12.96
N GLY A 406 26.40 9.06 12.21
CA GLY A 406 25.66 7.82 12.37
C GLY A 406 24.19 7.85 11.94
N HIS A 407 23.72 8.92 11.27
CA HIS A 407 22.31 9.05 10.93
C HIS A 407 22.08 9.90 9.67
N ALA A 408 20.90 9.73 9.04
CA ALA A 408 20.43 10.54 7.92
C ALA A 408 19.03 11.07 8.21
N ARG A 409 18.79 12.34 7.87
CA ARG A 409 17.51 13.03 8.03
C ARG A 409 17.29 14.02 6.88
N LEU A 410 16.16 14.70 6.87
CA LEU A 410 15.85 15.74 5.89
C LEU A 410 15.94 17.13 6.53
N LEU A 411 16.63 18.04 5.89
CA LEU A 411 16.48 19.48 6.13
C LEU A 411 15.39 19.98 5.17
N ILE A 412 14.30 20.50 5.72
CA ILE A 412 13.06 20.79 4.99
C ILE A 412 12.57 22.22 5.17
N GLY A 413 13.18 23.00 6.04
CA GLY A 413 12.74 24.38 6.29
C GLY A 413 13.75 25.23 7.00
N MET A 414 13.46 26.52 7.02
CA MET A 414 14.24 27.55 7.74
C MET A 414 13.33 28.70 8.17
N HIS A 415 13.72 29.39 9.24
CA HIS A 415 13.14 30.69 9.55
C HIS A 415 13.78 31.77 8.68
N PRO A 416 13.00 32.70 8.06
CA PRO A 416 13.54 33.71 7.13
C PRO A 416 14.48 34.71 7.82
N GLU A 417 14.24 35.04 9.10
CA GLU A 417 14.98 36.08 9.83
C GLU A 417 15.80 35.55 11.00
N ARG A 418 15.50 34.33 11.48
CA ARG A 418 16.24 33.70 12.57
C ARG A 418 17.15 32.60 12.01
N ASN A 419 18.22 32.35 12.68
CA ASN A 419 19.12 31.26 12.34
C ASN A 419 18.56 29.91 12.85
N GLU A 420 17.32 29.58 12.49
CA GLU A 420 16.62 28.37 12.87
C GLU A 420 16.35 27.54 11.63
N ILE A 421 16.53 26.24 11.74
CA ILE A 421 16.23 25.23 10.70
C ILE A 421 15.03 24.40 11.08
N VAL A 422 14.33 23.86 10.09
CA VAL A 422 13.32 22.80 10.25
C VAL A 422 13.85 21.54 9.61
N PHE A 423 13.90 20.48 10.38
CA PHE A 423 14.33 19.17 9.88
C PHE A 423 13.31 18.09 10.23
N SER A 424 13.39 16.99 9.52
CA SER A 424 12.47 15.86 9.65
C SER A 424 13.25 14.56 9.74
N ASP A 425 12.96 13.78 10.76
CA ASP A 425 13.60 12.51 11.03
C ASP A 425 12.70 11.32 10.66
N THR A 426 13.24 10.11 10.71
CA THR A 426 12.56 8.85 10.38
C THR A 426 12.26 7.99 11.62
N TRP A 427 12.27 8.58 12.80
CA TRP A 427 12.06 7.87 14.08
C TRP A 427 10.62 7.84 14.57
N GLY A 428 9.68 8.29 13.75
CA GLY A 428 8.27 8.30 14.06
C GLY A 428 7.60 9.63 13.75
N PRO A 429 6.27 9.69 13.82
CA PRO A 429 5.48 10.88 13.46
C PRO A 429 5.84 12.13 14.25
N GLU A 430 6.23 11.97 15.52
CA GLU A 430 6.62 13.04 16.41
C GLU A 430 7.92 13.73 15.98
N TYR A 431 8.70 13.09 15.10
CA TYR A 431 9.97 13.63 14.56
C TYR A 431 9.81 14.21 13.16
N GLN A 432 8.58 14.34 12.67
CA GLN A 432 8.32 14.83 11.31
C GLN A 432 8.71 16.30 11.12
N TYR A 433 8.54 17.11 12.15
CA TYR A 433 8.89 18.54 12.13
C TYR A 433 9.61 18.92 13.42
N GLN A 434 10.92 19.07 13.32
CA GLN A 434 11.78 19.45 14.43
C GLN A 434 12.44 20.79 14.13
N ILE A 435 12.59 21.62 15.15
CA ILE A 435 13.26 22.91 15.02
C ILE A 435 14.62 22.84 15.73
N GLY A 436 15.66 23.28 15.05
CA GLY A 436 17.01 23.46 15.59
C GLY A 436 17.56 24.83 15.22
N ASP A 437 18.57 25.27 15.93
CA ASP A 437 19.27 26.48 15.56
C ASP A 437 20.45 26.21 14.61
N TRP A 438 21.06 27.25 14.10
CA TRP A 438 22.20 27.14 13.19
C TRP A 438 23.42 26.51 13.87
N VAL A 439 23.60 26.72 15.20
CA VAL A 439 24.70 26.11 15.96
C VAL A 439 24.52 24.59 16.01
N TYR A 440 23.29 24.13 16.25
CA TYR A 440 22.96 22.72 16.19
C TYR A 440 23.26 22.15 14.79
N PHE A 441 22.82 22.85 13.72
CA PHE A 441 23.13 22.44 12.36
C PHE A 441 24.63 22.34 12.11
N ALA A 442 25.41 23.40 12.41
CA ALA A 442 26.83 23.43 12.16
C ALA A 442 27.62 22.35 12.91
N ASN A 443 27.22 22.05 14.15
CA ASN A 443 27.88 21.02 14.97
C ASN A 443 27.61 19.59 14.46
N TYR A 444 26.44 19.33 13.93
CA TYR A 444 26.02 17.98 13.47
C TYR A 444 26.15 17.78 11.97
N ASN A 445 26.29 18.83 11.17
CA ASN A 445 26.42 18.70 9.73
C ASN A 445 27.71 17.94 9.35
N ARG A 446 27.52 16.89 8.54
CA ARG A 446 28.63 16.17 7.87
C ARG A 446 28.61 16.44 6.39
N GLU A 447 27.45 16.22 5.78
CA GLU A 447 27.24 16.40 4.35
C GLU A 447 25.78 16.72 4.08
N ILE A 448 25.55 17.50 3.04
CA ILE A 448 24.21 17.71 2.48
C ILE A 448 24.21 17.32 1.02
N TRP A 449 23.21 16.54 0.65
CA TRP A 449 22.95 16.13 -0.72
C TRP A 449 21.53 16.48 -1.13
N THR A 450 21.31 16.60 -2.42
CA THR A 450 19.96 16.73 -2.97
C THR A 450 19.82 15.98 -4.29
N LEU A 451 18.64 15.46 -4.54
CA LEU A 451 18.18 15.02 -5.85
C LEU A 451 17.57 16.23 -6.55
N LEU A 452 18.36 16.93 -7.34
CA LEU A 452 17.96 18.15 -8.00
C LEU A 452 17.14 17.81 -9.26
N PRO A 453 15.87 18.25 -9.34
CA PRO A 453 15.06 18.03 -10.53
C PRO A 453 15.64 18.67 -11.78
N GLU A 454 15.39 18.08 -12.94
CA GLU A 454 15.80 18.67 -14.21
C GLU A 454 15.16 20.05 -14.40
N GLY A 455 15.92 21.01 -14.92
CA GLY A 455 15.47 22.41 -15.03
C GLY A 455 15.85 23.28 -13.82
N HIS A 456 16.21 22.71 -12.66
CA HIS A 456 16.71 23.45 -11.51
C HIS A 456 18.24 23.55 -11.52
N LYS A 457 18.75 24.72 -11.08
CA LYS A 457 20.19 24.99 -10.91
C LYS A 457 20.57 24.97 -9.43
#